data_44fe1139838d012b56c77af21ec0f397
#
_entry.id   44fe1139838d012b56c77af21ec0f397
#
_cell.length_a   1.000
_cell.length_b   1.000
_cell.length_c   1.000
_cell.angle_alpha   90.00
_cell.angle_beta   90.00
_cell.angle_gamma   90.00
#
_symmetry.space_group_name_H-M   'P 1'
#
loop_
_entity.id
_entity.type
_entity.pdbx_description
1 polymer ?
#
loop_
_entity_poly.entity_id
_entity_poly.type
_entity_poly.pdbx_seq_one_letter_code
_entity_poly.pdbx_strand_id
1 'polypeptide(L)'
;MLIQKDFRNPSSAIGSTGYLGLPNGIKLGGTNRHREKELLYAQGDLAGDIFIVEFGCIRVSRITLEGRRLVTGFYFAGDVFGFETGAERQCYAEALEYSGTRKFHLDERDLANPQIADMLFGYLESIQQHLLILGTQNAIERVAAFLVGIADRRGGEGPRARLPMSRCDIADHLGLTLETVSRAIHRLQVLKLITLVGARDVILLDRDALIDLGA
;
A
#
# COMPACT_ATOMS: atom_id res chain seq x y z
N MET A 1 24.83 18.25 13.25
CA MET A 1 25.22 17.54 12.03
C MET A 1 24.43 16.23 12.03
N LEU A 2 23.15 16.33 11.66
CA LEU A 2 22.18 15.23 11.68
C LEU A 2 22.24 14.52 10.33
N ILE A 3 22.37 13.24 10.40
CA ILE A 3 22.46 12.31 9.28
C ILE A 3 21.16 12.41 8.47
N GLN A 4 21.23 13.06 7.33
CA GLN A 4 20.21 12.92 6.27
C GLN A 4 20.29 11.48 5.77
N LYS A 5 19.53 10.57 6.39
CA LYS A 5 19.27 9.26 5.80
C LYS A 5 18.26 9.49 4.70
N ASP A 6 18.69 9.31 3.47
CA ASP A 6 17.83 9.10 2.32
C ASP A 6 16.75 8.07 2.68
N PHE A 7 15.53 8.52 2.88
CA PHE A 7 14.36 7.66 2.98
C PHE A 7 14.06 7.08 1.59
N ARG A 8 14.92 6.19 1.14
CA ARG A 8 14.62 5.35 -0.01
C ARG A 8 13.64 4.30 0.48
N ASN A 9 12.38 4.49 0.11
CA ASN A 9 11.35 3.48 0.22
C ASN A 9 11.90 2.17 -0.39
N PRO A 10 11.93 1.03 0.33
CA PRO A 10 12.40 -0.24 -0.22
C PRO A 10 11.65 -0.66 -1.50
N SER A 11 10.44 -0.17 -1.74
CA SER A 11 9.75 -0.32 -3.03
C SER A 11 10.40 0.45 -4.18
N SER A 12 11.24 1.45 -3.95
CA SER A 12 11.93 2.20 -5.02
C SER A 12 13.16 1.48 -5.58
N ALA A 13 13.60 0.41 -4.95
CA ALA A 13 14.70 -0.44 -5.43
C ALA A 13 14.24 -1.46 -6.48
N ILE A 14 12.95 -1.55 -6.78
CA ILE A 14 12.42 -2.43 -7.82
C ILE A 14 12.44 -1.66 -9.15
N GLY A 15 13.62 -1.58 -9.72
CA GLY A 15 13.80 -1.15 -11.11
C GLY A 15 13.09 -2.10 -12.07
N SER A 16 12.69 -1.59 -13.22
CA SER A 16 11.84 -2.10 -14.29
C SER A 16 12.26 -3.43 -14.95
N THR A 17 12.80 -4.40 -14.24
CA THR A 17 13.23 -5.66 -14.83
C THR A 17 12.95 -6.85 -13.91
N GLY A 18 11.84 -7.51 -14.17
CA GLY A 18 11.53 -8.82 -13.63
C GLY A 18 11.18 -8.81 -12.13
N TYR A 19 10.42 -9.77 -11.69
CA TYR A 19 10.02 -10.05 -10.28
C TYR A 19 11.23 -10.00 -9.31
N LEU A 20 11.74 -8.80 -9.03
CA LEU A 20 12.95 -8.53 -8.28
C LEU A 20 12.62 -8.64 -6.79
N GLY A 21 12.93 -9.78 -6.19
CA GLY A 21 12.90 -9.95 -4.76
C GLY A 21 12.49 -11.34 -4.28
N LEU A 22 11.86 -12.16 -5.11
CA LEU A 22 11.60 -13.53 -4.70
C LEU A 22 12.85 -14.40 -4.94
N PRO A 23 13.25 -15.22 -3.96
CA PRO A 23 14.41 -16.10 -4.07
C PRO A 23 14.28 -17.06 -5.23
N ASN A 24 15.42 -17.40 -5.85
CA ASN A 24 15.50 -18.50 -6.80
C ASN A 24 15.02 -19.78 -6.13
N GLY A 25 14.02 -20.44 -6.72
CA GLY A 25 13.47 -21.70 -6.21
C GLY A 25 12.03 -21.60 -5.69
N ILE A 26 11.51 -20.42 -5.37
CA ILE A 26 10.08 -20.26 -5.04
C ILE A 26 9.24 -20.49 -6.29
N LYS A 27 8.33 -21.44 -6.18
CA LYS A 27 7.38 -21.76 -7.26
C LYS A 27 6.23 -20.74 -7.23
N LEU A 28 6.26 -19.81 -8.18
CA LEU A 28 5.13 -18.93 -8.41
C LEU A 28 4.02 -19.67 -9.21
N GLY A 29 2.80 -19.55 -8.74
CA GLY A 29 1.61 -19.96 -9.51
C GLY A 29 1.46 -19.14 -10.79
N GLY A 30 0.50 -19.50 -11.64
CA GLY A 30 0.09 -18.68 -12.79
C GLY A 30 -0.53 -17.34 -12.34
N THR A 31 -0.60 -16.40 -13.27
CA THR A 31 -1.27 -15.11 -13.03
C THR A 31 -2.77 -15.31 -12.89
N ASN A 32 -3.31 -14.96 -11.74
CA ASN A 32 -4.75 -14.84 -11.52
C ASN A 32 -5.18 -13.40 -11.81
N ARG A 33 -6.22 -13.25 -12.64
CA ARG A 33 -6.75 -11.93 -13.02
C ARG A 33 -8.03 -11.66 -12.28
N HIS A 34 -8.14 -10.45 -11.74
CA HIS A 34 -9.26 -10.02 -10.90
C HIS A 34 -9.92 -8.79 -11.52
N ARG A 35 -11.26 -8.81 -11.56
CA ARG A 35 -12.05 -7.64 -11.94
C ARG A 35 -12.09 -6.64 -10.78
N GLU A 36 -12.40 -5.38 -11.07
CA GLU A 36 -12.67 -4.39 -10.03
C GLU A 36 -13.75 -4.92 -9.06
N LYS A 37 -13.50 -4.80 -7.75
CA LYS A 37 -14.34 -5.29 -6.64
C LYS A 37 -14.39 -6.81 -6.48
N GLU A 38 -13.57 -7.54 -7.19
CA GLU A 38 -13.46 -8.99 -6.99
C GLU A 38 -12.67 -9.28 -5.71
N LEU A 39 -13.23 -10.17 -4.90
CA LEU A 39 -12.62 -10.63 -3.66
C LEU A 39 -11.62 -11.75 -3.98
N LEU A 40 -10.39 -11.62 -3.50
CA LEU A 40 -9.34 -12.63 -3.62
C LEU A 40 -9.46 -13.66 -2.50
N TYR A 41 -9.70 -13.19 -1.29
CA TYR A 41 -10.01 -14.00 -0.11
C TYR A 41 -10.77 -13.17 0.93
N ALA A 42 -11.50 -13.85 1.79
CA ALA A 42 -12.27 -13.29 2.88
C ALA A 42 -11.63 -13.59 4.25
N GLN A 43 -11.99 -12.78 5.25
CA GLN A 43 -11.68 -13.06 6.66
C GLN A 43 -12.37 -14.38 7.06
N GLY A 44 -11.61 -15.31 7.68
CA GLY A 44 -12.05 -16.66 8.01
C GLY A 44 -11.74 -17.73 6.98
N ASP A 45 -11.35 -17.37 5.73
CA ASP A 45 -10.87 -18.35 4.76
C ASP A 45 -9.57 -19.00 5.23
N LEU A 46 -9.22 -20.17 4.69
CA LEU A 46 -7.95 -20.84 4.96
C LEU A 46 -6.79 -19.97 4.48
N ALA A 47 -5.81 -19.78 5.35
CA ALA A 47 -4.55 -19.12 5.05
C ALA A 47 -3.55 -20.11 4.43
N GLY A 48 -2.41 -19.61 3.96
CA GLY A 48 -1.29 -20.40 3.46
C GLY A 48 -0.65 -19.82 2.21
N ASP A 49 -1.45 -19.29 1.28
CA ASP A 49 -0.91 -18.61 0.10
C ASP A 49 -0.50 -17.16 0.42
N ILE A 50 0.66 -16.75 -0.09
CA ILE A 50 1.14 -15.37 -0.14
C ILE A 50 0.98 -14.89 -1.58
N PHE A 51 0.74 -13.62 -1.76
CA PHE A 51 0.44 -13.04 -3.07
C PHE A 51 1.44 -11.95 -3.43
N ILE A 52 1.84 -11.90 -4.70
CA ILE A 52 2.52 -10.77 -5.32
C ILE A 52 1.58 -10.12 -6.34
N VAL A 53 1.50 -8.80 -6.33
CA VAL A 53 0.74 -8.04 -7.32
C VAL A 53 1.59 -7.88 -8.58
N GLU A 54 1.08 -8.28 -9.74
CA GLU A 54 1.74 -8.09 -11.04
C GLU A 54 1.36 -6.75 -11.67
N PHE A 55 0.09 -6.38 -11.55
CA PHE A 55 -0.45 -5.10 -12.02
C PHE A 55 -1.74 -4.78 -11.27
N GLY A 56 -2.15 -3.52 -11.29
CA GLY A 56 -3.36 -3.04 -10.63
C GLY A 56 -3.14 -2.67 -9.18
N CYS A 57 -4.19 -2.77 -8.38
CA CYS A 57 -4.18 -2.42 -6.96
C CYS A 57 -5.10 -3.34 -6.16
N ILE A 58 -4.57 -3.90 -5.08
CA ILE A 58 -5.30 -4.71 -4.12
C ILE A 58 -5.43 -3.94 -2.80
N ARG A 59 -6.64 -3.86 -2.26
CA ARG A 59 -6.91 -3.37 -0.91
C ARG A 59 -6.98 -4.54 0.05
N VAL A 60 -6.24 -4.46 1.17
CA VAL A 60 -6.38 -5.38 2.29
C VAL A 60 -7.06 -4.64 3.43
N SER A 61 -8.13 -5.22 3.99
CA SER A 61 -8.92 -4.62 5.04
C SER A 61 -9.41 -5.66 6.04
N ARG A 62 -9.65 -5.22 7.27
CA ARG A 62 -10.20 -6.04 8.34
C ARG A 62 -11.50 -5.42 8.84
N ILE A 63 -12.49 -6.25 9.16
CA ILE A 63 -13.70 -5.82 9.89
C ILE A 63 -13.50 -6.21 11.35
N THR A 64 -13.58 -5.22 12.25
CA THR A 64 -13.51 -5.45 13.70
C THR A 64 -14.79 -6.08 14.22
N LEU A 65 -14.76 -6.57 15.46
CA LEU A 65 -15.94 -7.15 16.13
C LEU A 65 -17.09 -6.14 16.25
N GLU A 66 -16.78 -4.84 16.31
CA GLU A 66 -17.77 -3.76 16.33
C GLU A 66 -18.30 -3.38 14.94
N GLY A 67 -17.90 -4.13 13.90
CA GLY A 67 -18.32 -3.90 12.51
C GLY A 67 -17.59 -2.74 11.81
N ARG A 68 -16.54 -2.15 12.41
CA ARG A 68 -15.76 -1.10 11.79
C ARG A 68 -14.77 -1.69 10.80
N ARG A 69 -14.72 -1.13 9.58
CA ARG A 69 -13.70 -1.48 8.59
C ARG A 69 -12.42 -0.69 8.83
N LEU A 70 -11.30 -1.38 8.82
CA LEU A 70 -9.95 -0.82 8.84
C LEU A 70 -9.23 -1.27 7.57
N VAL A 71 -8.70 -0.34 6.78
CA VAL A 71 -7.85 -0.66 5.63
C VAL A 71 -6.42 -0.73 6.11
N THR A 72 -5.85 -1.94 6.10
CA THR A 72 -4.48 -2.19 6.57
C THR A 72 -3.44 -1.85 5.51
N GLY A 73 -3.82 -1.87 4.22
CA GLY A 73 -2.89 -1.49 3.15
C GLY A 73 -3.50 -1.49 1.76
N PHE A 74 -2.79 -0.80 0.86
CA PHE A 74 -2.98 -0.83 -0.58
C PHE A 74 -1.72 -1.38 -1.22
N TYR A 75 -1.86 -2.42 -2.03
CA TYR A 75 -0.76 -3.15 -2.63
C TYR A 75 -0.78 -2.97 -4.14
N PHE A 76 0.34 -2.52 -4.71
CA PHE A 76 0.54 -2.22 -6.11
C PHE A 76 1.50 -3.21 -6.77
N ALA A 77 1.73 -3.09 -8.06
CA ALA A 77 2.66 -3.94 -8.79
C ALA A 77 4.03 -4.05 -8.08
N GLY A 78 4.48 -5.28 -7.83
CA GLY A 78 5.69 -5.61 -7.09
C GLY A 78 5.49 -5.82 -5.59
N ASP A 79 4.39 -5.37 -5.00
CA ASP A 79 4.13 -5.57 -3.57
C ASP A 79 3.70 -7.01 -3.26
N VAL A 80 4.07 -7.46 -2.07
CA VAL A 80 3.71 -8.77 -1.52
C VAL A 80 2.77 -8.60 -0.34
N PHE A 81 1.74 -9.44 -0.25
CA PHE A 81 0.74 -9.40 0.83
C PHE A 81 0.19 -10.79 1.14
N GLY A 82 -0.62 -10.89 2.20
CA GLY A 82 -1.27 -12.14 2.60
C GLY A 82 -0.43 -12.97 3.57
N PHE A 83 0.49 -12.33 4.30
CA PHE A 83 1.19 -12.98 5.42
C PHE A 83 0.21 -13.19 6.57
N GLU A 84 0.11 -14.44 7.02
CA GLU A 84 -0.70 -14.85 8.18
C GLU A 84 0.11 -15.77 9.06
N THR A 85 -0.06 -15.64 10.38
CA THR A 85 0.59 -16.53 11.36
C THR A 85 -0.30 -17.69 11.79
N GLY A 86 -1.60 -17.62 11.45
CA GLY A 86 -2.60 -18.63 11.78
C GLY A 86 -3.09 -19.41 10.57
N ALA A 87 -4.00 -20.35 10.81
CA ALA A 87 -4.61 -21.17 9.77
C ALA A 87 -5.71 -20.43 8.97
N GLU A 88 -6.18 -19.29 9.45
CA GLU A 88 -7.27 -18.52 8.85
C GLU A 88 -6.84 -17.10 8.52
N ARG A 89 -7.42 -16.55 7.43
CA ARG A 89 -7.26 -15.15 7.03
C ARG A 89 -7.84 -14.21 8.06
N GLN A 90 -7.06 -13.23 8.50
CA GLN A 90 -7.52 -12.19 9.42
C GLN A 90 -8.09 -10.97 8.69
N CYS A 91 -7.94 -10.90 7.37
CA CYS A 91 -8.33 -9.78 6.53
C CYS A 91 -9.06 -10.23 5.27
N TYR A 92 -9.73 -9.28 4.63
CA TYR A 92 -10.24 -9.38 3.26
C TYR A 92 -9.20 -8.82 2.30
N ALA A 93 -9.06 -9.40 1.12
CA ALA A 93 -8.32 -8.81 0.01
C ALA A 93 -9.23 -8.64 -1.19
N GLU A 94 -9.30 -7.42 -1.75
CA GLU A 94 -10.20 -7.05 -2.84
C GLU A 94 -9.47 -6.21 -3.88
N ALA A 95 -9.70 -6.48 -5.15
CA ALA A 95 -9.16 -5.71 -6.25
C ALA A 95 -9.89 -4.36 -6.40
N LEU A 96 -9.15 -3.25 -6.39
CA LEU A 96 -9.72 -1.89 -6.55
C LEU A 96 -9.84 -1.45 -8.02
N GLU A 97 -9.12 -2.12 -8.90
CA GLU A 97 -9.15 -1.97 -10.35
C GLU A 97 -8.83 -3.33 -10.98
N TYR A 98 -8.88 -3.45 -12.32
CA TYR A 98 -8.44 -4.67 -12.98
C TYR A 98 -7.00 -4.98 -12.60
N SER A 99 -6.79 -6.12 -11.94
CA SER A 99 -5.55 -6.47 -11.27
C SER A 99 -5.10 -7.88 -11.60
N GLY A 100 -3.82 -8.13 -11.53
CA GLY A 100 -3.23 -9.46 -11.63
C GLY A 100 -2.41 -9.78 -10.40
N THR A 101 -2.56 -11.01 -9.89
CA THR A 101 -1.75 -11.51 -8.79
C THR A 101 -1.20 -12.89 -9.11
N ARG A 102 -0.04 -13.21 -8.55
CA ARG A 102 0.46 -14.58 -8.48
C ARG A 102 0.56 -14.98 -7.02
N LYS A 103 0.29 -16.24 -6.77
CA LYS A 103 0.41 -16.80 -5.43
C LYS A 103 1.61 -17.72 -5.32
N PHE A 104 2.17 -17.79 -4.12
CA PHE A 104 3.22 -18.71 -3.76
C PHE A 104 3.05 -19.14 -2.31
N HIS A 105 3.71 -20.20 -1.95
CA HIS A 105 3.73 -20.74 -0.60
C HIS A 105 5.16 -20.69 -0.08
N LEU A 106 5.32 -20.38 1.21
CA LEU A 106 6.60 -20.47 1.91
C LEU A 106 6.56 -21.67 2.86
N ASP A 107 7.58 -22.52 2.78
CA ASP A 107 7.81 -23.56 3.78
C ASP A 107 8.85 -23.10 4.82
N GLU A 108 9.08 -23.92 5.84
CA GLU A 108 10.06 -23.61 6.91
C GLU A 108 11.48 -23.44 6.39
N ARG A 109 11.84 -24.07 5.26
CA ARG A 109 13.18 -23.98 4.65
C ARG A 109 13.36 -22.64 3.95
N ASP A 110 12.28 -22.09 3.39
CA ASP A 110 12.32 -20.80 2.72
C ASP A 110 12.61 -19.67 3.71
N LEU A 111 12.19 -19.80 4.98
CA LEU A 111 12.44 -18.81 6.04
C LEU A 111 13.94 -18.63 6.36
N ALA A 112 14.78 -19.60 6.05
CA ALA A 112 16.22 -19.49 6.19
C ALA A 112 16.87 -18.69 5.02
N ASN A 113 16.11 -18.35 3.98
CA ASN A 113 16.62 -17.62 2.83
C ASN A 113 16.74 -16.11 3.15
N PRO A 114 17.92 -15.48 3.03
CA PRO A 114 18.09 -14.06 3.31
C PRO A 114 17.15 -13.14 2.54
N GLN A 115 16.83 -13.47 1.29
CA GLN A 115 15.90 -12.67 0.47
C GLN A 115 14.47 -12.70 1.00
N ILE A 116 14.04 -13.81 1.61
CA ILE A 116 12.74 -13.87 2.31
C ILE A 116 12.79 -13.02 3.57
N ALA A 117 13.88 -13.07 4.32
CA ALA A 117 14.07 -12.23 5.49
C ALA A 117 14.00 -10.74 5.11
N ASP A 118 14.69 -10.33 4.05
CA ASP A 118 14.65 -8.95 3.54
C ASP A 118 13.24 -8.52 3.15
N MET A 119 12.48 -9.40 2.47
CA MET A 119 11.09 -9.15 2.12
C MET A 119 10.20 -8.97 3.35
N LEU A 120 10.36 -9.81 4.37
CA LEU A 120 9.60 -9.72 5.63
C LEU A 120 9.99 -8.48 6.43
N PHE A 121 11.27 -8.11 6.46
CA PHE A 121 11.72 -6.87 7.09
C PHE A 121 11.15 -5.64 6.39
N GLY A 122 11.15 -5.62 5.05
CA GLY A 122 10.53 -4.53 4.28
C GLY A 122 9.02 -4.41 4.55
N TYR A 123 8.32 -5.54 4.67
CA TYR A 123 6.91 -5.55 5.06
C TYR A 123 6.71 -4.99 6.48
N LEU A 124 7.53 -5.42 7.45
CA LEU A 124 7.49 -4.92 8.83
C LEU A 124 7.78 -3.42 8.90
N GLU A 125 8.80 -2.95 8.17
CA GLU A 125 9.15 -1.53 8.09
C GLU A 125 8.00 -0.68 7.55
N SER A 126 7.30 -1.17 6.53
CA SER A 126 6.12 -0.48 5.97
C SER A 126 5.00 -0.33 7.00
N ILE A 127 4.78 -1.34 7.85
CA ILE A 127 3.81 -1.29 8.95
C ILE A 127 4.25 -0.27 10.00
N GLN A 128 5.53 -0.27 10.38
CA GLN A 128 6.06 0.68 11.37
C GLN A 128 5.93 2.13 10.88
N GLN A 129 6.23 2.40 9.62
CA GLN A 129 6.05 3.72 9.03
C GLN A 129 4.58 4.15 9.05
N HIS A 130 3.66 3.25 8.72
CA HIS A 130 2.24 3.56 8.80
C HIS A 130 1.79 3.88 10.24
N LEU A 131 2.26 3.14 11.25
CA LEU A 131 1.97 3.41 12.65
C LEU A 131 2.52 4.77 13.11
N LEU A 132 3.71 5.18 12.65
CA LEU A 132 4.28 6.49 12.93
C LEU A 132 3.38 7.60 12.37
N ILE A 133 2.95 7.47 11.11
CA ILE A 133 2.02 8.41 10.48
C ILE A 133 0.74 8.56 11.31
N LEU A 134 0.15 7.44 11.76
CA LEU A 134 -1.07 7.46 12.58
C LEU A 134 -0.85 8.02 13.98
N GLY A 135 0.36 7.88 14.55
CA GLY A 135 0.65 8.28 15.92
C GLY A 135 1.10 9.74 16.08
N THR A 136 1.77 10.30 15.09
CA THR A 136 2.46 11.60 15.22
C THR A 136 1.84 12.72 14.39
N GLN A 137 1.16 12.41 13.29
CA GLN A 137 0.71 13.40 12.33
C GLN A 137 -0.75 13.81 12.52
N ASN A 138 -1.07 15.06 12.21
CA ASN A 138 -2.44 15.54 12.10
C ASN A 138 -3.10 15.12 10.76
N ALA A 139 -4.39 15.42 10.59
CA ALA A 139 -5.15 14.93 9.43
C ALA A 139 -4.62 15.41 8.07
N ILE A 140 -4.11 16.66 7.98
CA ILE A 140 -3.56 17.20 6.71
C ILE A 140 -2.21 16.54 6.42
N GLU A 141 -1.38 16.38 7.42
CA GLU A 141 -0.08 15.73 7.34
C GLU A 141 -0.22 14.27 6.90
N ARG A 142 -1.16 13.50 7.51
CA ARG A 142 -1.46 12.12 7.10
C ARG A 142 -1.88 12.03 5.65
N VAL A 143 -2.75 12.93 5.19
CA VAL A 143 -3.20 12.94 3.80
C VAL A 143 -2.07 13.35 2.86
N ALA A 144 -1.23 14.33 3.22
CA ALA A 144 -0.06 14.72 2.43
C ALA A 144 0.93 13.56 2.28
N ALA A 145 1.33 12.92 3.39
CA ALA A 145 2.22 11.76 3.40
C ALA A 145 1.65 10.60 2.56
N PHE A 146 0.35 10.32 2.68
CA PHE A 146 -0.33 9.30 1.88
C PHE A 146 -0.25 9.60 0.37
N LEU A 147 -0.52 10.83 -0.06
CA LEU A 147 -0.48 11.22 -1.47
C LEU A 147 0.93 11.13 -2.04
N VAL A 148 1.95 11.55 -1.30
CA VAL A 148 3.36 11.40 -1.68
C VAL A 148 3.71 9.92 -1.82
N GLY A 149 3.36 9.09 -0.82
CA GLY A 149 3.63 7.65 -0.85
C GLY A 149 2.98 6.93 -2.03
N ILE A 150 1.75 7.30 -2.43
CA ILE A 150 1.10 6.73 -3.62
C ILE A 150 1.79 7.18 -4.91
N ALA A 151 2.21 8.46 -5.01
CA ALA A 151 2.93 8.96 -6.18
C ALA A 151 4.25 8.20 -6.38
N ASP A 152 5.00 7.98 -5.31
CA ASP A 152 6.28 7.26 -5.34
C ASP A 152 6.13 5.79 -5.76
N ARG A 153 5.07 5.13 -5.29
CA ARG A 153 4.83 3.69 -5.55
C ARG A 153 4.32 3.39 -6.95
N ARG A 154 3.64 4.31 -7.59
CA ARG A 154 3.08 4.10 -8.94
C ARG A 154 4.05 4.42 -10.08
N GLY A 155 5.30 4.79 -9.77
CA GLY A 155 6.43 4.75 -10.70
C GLY A 155 6.30 5.63 -11.94
N GLY A 156 5.55 6.72 -11.89
CA GLY A 156 5.50 7.70 -12.97
C GLY A 156 6.59 8.76 -12.77
N GLU A 157 7.40 9.01 -13.77
CA GLU A 157 8.28 10.19 -13.85
C GLU A 157 7.43 11.47 -13.96
N GLY A 158 6.61 11.77 -12.94
CA GLY A 158 5.76 12.94 -13.00
C GLY A 158 5.01 13.20 -11.70
N PRO A 159 4.49 14.42 -11.54
CA PRO A 159 3.78 14.83 -10.34
C PRO A 159 2.38 14.20 -10.20
N ARG A 160 1.96 13.33 -11.13
CA ARG A 160 0.60 12.78 -11.19
C ARG A 160 0.50 11.47 -10.45
N ALA A 161 -0.41 11.41 -9.46
CA ALA A 161 -0.80 10.20 -8.76
C ALA A 161 -2.25 9.83 -9.10
N ARG A 162 -2.48 8.61 -9.60
CA ARG A 162 -3.83 8.06 -9.74
C ARG A 162 -4.20 7.28 -8.49
N LEU A 163 -5.36 7.58 -7.92
CA LEU A 163 -5.91 6.96 -6.71
C LEU A 163 -6.99 5.93 -7.11
N PRO A 164 -6.70 4.63 -7.16
CA PRO A 164 -7.71 3.61 -7.45
C PRO A 164 -8.71 3.46 -6.28
N MET A 165 -8.32 3.85 -5.07
CA MET A 165 -9.14 3.79 -3.86
C MET A 165 -10.08 4.98 -3.74
N SER A 166 -11.19 4.78 -3.05
CA SER A 166 -12.14 5.84 -2.70
C SER A 166 -11.63 6.69 -1.53
N ARG A 167 -12.22 7.88 -1.34
CA ARG A 167 -11.93 8.70 -0.15
C ARG A 167 -12.34 8.02 1.16
N CYS A 168 -13.35 7.14 1.13
CA CYS A 168 -13.70 6.30 2.27
C CYS A 168 -12.59 5.31 2.60
N ASP A 169 -11.99 4.68 1.58
CA ASP A 169 -10.87 3.76 1.79
C ASP A 169 -9.64 4.49 2.36
N ILE A 170 -9.38 5.71 1.88
CA ILE A 170 -8.31 6.57 2.44
C ILE A 170 -8.61 6.92 3.90
N ALA A 171 -9.86 7.25 4.21
CA ALA A 171 -10.27 7.56 5.58
C ALA A 171 -10.08 6.35 6.51
N ASP A 172 -10.54 5.16 6.09
CA ASP A 172 -10.38 3.92 6.85
C ASP A 172 -8.91 3.50 7.01
N HIS A 173 -8.05 3.87 6.05
CA HIS A 173 -6.61 3.62 6.13
C HIS A 173 -5.89 4.58 7.07
N LEU A 174 -6.26 5.86 7.05
CA LEU A 174 -5.60 6.90 7.83
C LEU A 174 -6.23 7.12 9.22
N GLY A 175 -7.23 6.33 9.61
CA GLY A 175 -7.94 6.50 10.87
C GLY A 175 -8.69 7.83 10.96
N LEU A 176 -9.22 8.32 9.83
CA LEU A 176 -9.94 9.58 9.71
C LEU A 176 -11.40 9.35 9.32
N THR A 177 -12.21 10.42 9.29
CA THR A 177 -13.53 10.38 8.65
C THR A 177 -13.43 10.84 7.19
N LEU A 178 -14.41 10.43 6.36
CA LEU A 178 -14.52 10.86 4.97
C LEU A 178 -14.49 12.40 4.84
N GLU A 179 -15.21 13.08 5.74
CA GLU A 179 -15.28 14.54 5.78
C GLU A 179 -13.93 15.16 6.09
N THR A 180 -13.18 14.55 7.01
CA THR A 180 -11.83 15.01 7.39
C THR A 180 -10.86 14.86 6.23
N VAL A 181 -10.86 13.71 5.54
CA VAL A 181 -10.06 13.51 4.32
C VAL A 181 -10.43 14.52 3.25
N SER A 182 -11.72 14.75 3.02
CA SER A 182 -12.20 15.70 2.01
C SER A 182 -11.76 17.12 2.33
N ARG A 183 -11.83 17.54 3.61
CA ARG A 183 -11.34 18.85 4.07
C ARG A 183 -9.83 18.99 3.95
N ALA A 184 -9.08 17.94 4.28
CA ALA A 184 -7.62 17.95 4.14
C ALA A 184 -7.20 18.09 2.68
N ILE A 185 -7.80 17.32 1.76
CA ILE A 185 -7.56 17.45 0.31
C ILE A 185 -7.88 18.86 -0.18
N HIS A 186 -9.04 19.41 0.21
CA HIS A 186 -9.41 20.79 -0.16
C HIS A 186 -8.39 21.81 0.37
N ARG A 187 -7.92 21.64 1.62
CA ARG A 187 -6.91 22.53 2.20
C ARG A 187 -5.58 22.47 1.44
N LEU A 188 -5.12 21.29 1.05
CA LEU A 188 -3.92 21.12 0.21
C LEU A 188 -4.08 21.78 -1.17
N GLN A 189 -5.29 21.77 -1.76
CA GLN A 189 -5.58 22.52 -3.00
C GLN A 189 -5.52 24.04 -2.78
N VAL A 190 -6.10 24.56 -1.69
CA VAL A 190 -6.05 26.00 -1.36
C VAL A 190 -4.62 26.47 -1.16
N LEU A 191 -3.77 25.63 -0.56
CA LEU A 191 -2.34 25.87 -0.38
C LEU A 191 -1.54 25.71 -1.69
N LYS A 192 -2.20 25.34 -2.81
CA LYS A 192 -1.57 25.05 -4.11
C LYS A 192 -0.49 23.99 -4.07
N LEU A 193 -0.59 23.05 -3.14
CA LEU A 193 0.33 21.91 -3.04
C LEU A 193 -0.10 20.76 -3.97
N ILE A 194 -1.41 20.65 -4.23
CA ILE A 194 -1.98 19.66 -5.14
C ILE A 194 -3.06 20.27 -6.03
N THR A 195 -3.35 19.61 -7.14
CA THR A 195 -4.58 19.84 -7.92
C THR A 195 -5.25 18.51 -8.27
N LEU A 196 -6.58 18.49 -8.32
CA LEU A 196 -7.35 17.33 -8.72
C LEU A 196 -7.67 17.41 -10.21
N VAL A 197 -7.43 16.31 -10.93
CA VAL A 197 -7.83 16.16 -12.34
C VAL A 197 -8.87 15.05 -12.40
N GLY A 198 -10.13 15.42 -12.16
CA GLY A 198 -11.23 14.44 -12.04
C GLY A 198 -11.31 13.82 -10.64
N ALA A 199 -11.98 12.65 -10.54
CA ALA A 199 -12.31 12.04 -9.26
C ALA A 199 -11.15 11.23 -8.64
N ARG A 200 -10.22 10.75 -9.45
CA ARG A 200 -9.20 9.77 -9.05
C ARG A 200 -7.76 10.18 -9.40
N ASP A 201 -7.55 11.33 -10.01
CA ASP A 201 -6.21 11.79 -10.38
C ASP A 201 -5.84 13.04 -9.60
N VAL A 202 -4.68 13.01 -8.98
CA VAL A 202 -4.08 14.10 -8.21
C VAL A 202 -2.75 14.47 -8.85
N ILE A 203 -2.49 15.76 -9.04
CA ILE A 203 -1.17 16.26 -9.41
C ILE A 203 -0.56 16.91 -8.18
N LEU A 204 0.63 16.47 -7.79
CA LEU A 204 1.44 17.09 -6.76
C LEU A 204 2.15 18.29 -7.37
N LEU A 205 1.77 19.51 -6.97
CA LEU A 205 2.32 20.76 -7.50
C LEU A 205 3.63 21.14 -6.81
N ASP A 206 3.73 20.83 -5.52
CA ASP A 206 4.92 21.05 -4.70
C ASP A 206 5.14 19.81 -3.81
N ARG A 207 5.97 18.89 -4.31
CA ARG A 207 6.25 17.63 -3.63
C ARG A 207 7.07 17.82 -2.37
N ASP A 208 8.04 18.76 -2.38
CA ASP A 208 8.94 18.97 -1.25
C ASP A 208 8.15 19.59 -0.08
N ALA A 209 7.30 20.57 -0.35
CA ALA A 209 6.42 21.12 0.68
C ALA A 209 5.40 20.10 1.22
N LEU A 210 4.96 19.11 0.41
CA LEU A 210 4.12 17.99 0.91
C LEU A 210 4.91 17.04 1.82
N ILE A 211 6.19 16.79 1.52
CA ILE A 211 7.07 15.98 2.36
C ILE A 211 7.31 16.71 3.69
N ASP A 212 7.64 18.00 3.66
CA ASP A 212 7.89 18.82 4.85
C ASP A 212 6.65 18.90 5.75
N LEU A 213 5.44 18.88 5.17
CA LEU A 213 4.18 18.81 5.94
C LEU A 213 3.99 17.45 6.62
N GLY A 214 4.51 16.38 6.04
CA GLY A 214 4.36 15.01 6.54
C GLY A 214 5.57 14.51 7.36
N ALA A 215 6.59 15.33 7.54
CA ALA A 215 7.78 15.04 8.35
C ALA A 215 7.53 15.47 9.81
#